data_4d72563e11d7e7f2a6f9e91b3424e11b
#
_entry.id   4d72563e11d7e7f2a6f9e91b3424e11b
#
_cell.length_a   1.000
_cell.length_b   1.000
_cell.length_c   1.000
_cell.angle_alpha   90.00
_cell.angle_beta   90.00
_cell.angle_gamma   90.00
#
_symmetry.space_group_name_H-M   'P 1'
#
loop_
_entity.id
_entity.type
_entity.pdbx_description
1 polymer ?
#
loop_
_entity_poly.entity_id
_entity_poly.type
_entity_poly.pdbx_seq_one_letter_code
_entity_poly.pdbx_strand_id
1 'polypeptide(L)'
;VSVIHKGRIEKYMRLGRGSEGVKPLKHTVIRYCDVFRRLGFDFPDPRPAEKRPRPNPMGEKRGVWIGFAPFSAQPGKTYPEKLSAEAVRLLSGRFDRVFVHSGGGEEAEFARRMEALYPNVTALYGKIKLGDEMNLISNLDCVVSMDSLVMHLASLMATPTVSVWGATHPGLGFLGYGFGQEGVLQTDFACRPCSVYGKKPCKYGDYRCIWSIEPQMILDRVERLVGKTE
;
A
#
# COMPACT_ATOMS: atom_id res chain seq x y z
N VAL A 1 -0.50 -5.21 33.65
CA VAL A 1 -0.76 -5.55 32.24
C VAL A 1 -1.27 -4.32 31.53
N SER A 2 -0.70 -3.96 30.38
CA SER A 2 -1.18 -2.86 29.55
C SER A 2 -1.66 -3.40 28.19
N VAL A 3 -2.80 -2.90 27.73
CA VAL A 3 -3.44 -3.38 26.49
C VAL A 3 -3.60 -2.22 25.50
N ILE A 4 -3.42 -2.47 24.22
CA ILE A 4 -3.57 -1.45 23.17
C ILE A 4 -5.02 -0.94 23.09
N HIS A 5 -5.19 0.37 23.14
CA HIS A 5 -6.45 1.01 22.79
C HIS A 5 -6.55 1.18 21.27
N LYS A 6 -7.25 0.24 20.62
CA LYS A 6 -7.35 0.17 19.13
C LYS A 6 -8.20 1.29 18.51
N GLY A 7 -8.83 2.17 19.31
CA GLY A 7 -9.69 3.24 18.81
C GLY A 7 -10.91 2.73 18.02
N ARG A 8 -11.50 1.60 18.42
CA ARG A 8 -12.60 0.96 17.67
C ARG A 8 -13.79 1.91 17.51
N ILE A 9 -14.27 2.49 18.60
CA ILE A 9 -15.43 3.41 18.59
C ILE A 9 -15.14 4.61 17.68
N GLU A 10 -13.98 5.26 17.85
CA GLU A 10 -13.56 6.39 17.04
C GLU A 10 -13.55 6.05 15.53
N LYS A 11 -13.05 4.87 15.16
CA LYS A 11 -13.01 4.37 13.78
C LYS A 11 -14.42 4.12 13.23
N TYR A 12 -15.28 3.47 14.01
CA TYR A 12 -16.67 3.22 13.59
C TYR A 12 -17.46 4.51 13.41
N MET A 13 -17.23 5.52 14.23
CA MET A 13 -17.87 6.83 14.09
C MET A 13 -17.44 7.61 12.82
N ARG A 14 -16.39 7.18 12.13
CA ARG A 14 -15.92 7.77 10.86
C ARG A 14 -16.51 7.07 9.63
N LEU A 15 -17.21 5.94 9.78
CA LEU A 15 -17.76 5.22 8.63
C LEU A 15 -18.91 6.00 7.99
N GLY A 16 -18.97 5.95 6.65
CA GLY A 16 -20.03 6.57 5.85
C GLY A 16 -20.06 8.11 5.85
N ARG A 17 -18.90 8.76 6.05
CA ARG A 17 -18.81 10.23 6.11
C ARG A 17 -18.22 10.90 4.86
N GLY A 18 -17.98 10.12 3.81
CA GLY A 18 -17.19 10.57 2.65
C GLY A 18 -15.69 10.63 2.98
N SER A 19 -14.85 10.65 1.97
CA SER A 19 -13.39 10.66 2.18
C SER A 19 -12.90 11.95 2.85
N GLU A 20 -13.45 13.10 2.47
CA GLU A 20 -13.08 14.40 3.04
C GLU A 20 -13.56 14.60 4.48
N GLY A 21 -14.65 13.92 4.88
CA GLY A 21 -15.21 13.98 6.23
C GLY A 21 -14.42 13.23 7.30
N VAL A 22 -13.39 12.49 6.92
CA VAL A 22 -12.60 11.66 7.84
C VAL A 22 -11.42 12.46 8.40
N LYS A 23 -11.59 13.08 9.55
CA LYS A 23 -10.47 13.66 10.30
C LYS A 23 -9.51 12.54 10.75
N PRO A 24 -8.18 12.70 10.54
CA PRO A 24 -7.19 11.70 10.91
C PRO A 24 -7.27 11.28 12.38
N LEU A 25 -7.24 9.99 12.63
CA LEU A 25 -7.15 9.42 13.96
C LEU A 25 -5.69 9.16 14.33
N LYS A 26 -5.42 9.00 15.63
CA LYS A 26 -4.11 8.62 16.14
C LYS A 26 -3.61 7.37 15.39
N HIS A 27 -2.41 7.45 14.84
CA HIS A 27 -1.78 6.38 14.07
C HIS A 27 -1.59 5.12 14.90
N THR A 28 -1.72 3.95 14.28
CA THR A 28 -1.63 2.67 14.99
C THR A 28 -0.26 2.46 15.66
N VAL A 29 0.85 2.90 15.05
CA VAL A 29 2.19 2.86 15.65
C VAL A 29 2.20 3.62 16.97
N ILE A 30 1.66 4.84 17.01
CA ILE A 30 1.61 5.65 18.24
C ILE A 30 0.74 4.98 19.31
N ARG A 31 -0.35 4.30 18.91
CA ARG A 31 -1.16 3.52 19.85
C ARG A 31 -0.38 2.35 20.48
N TYR A 32 0.57 1.75 19.75
CA TYR A 32 1.48 0.76 20.32
C TYR A 32 2.49 1.42 21.27
N CYS A 33 3.06 2.57 20.92
CA CYS A 33 3.94 3.32 21.82
C CYS A 33 3.26 3.66 23.14
N ASP A 34 1.97 4.04 23.10
CA ASP A 34 1.19 4.34 24.30
C ASP A 34 1.06 3.12 25.24
N VAL A 35 1.13 1.89 24.74
CA VAL A 35 1.15 0.69 25.61
C VAL A 35 2.40 0.67 26.46
N PHE A 36 3.57 0.90 25.85
CA PHE A 36 4.86 0.92 26.55
C PHE A 36 4.96 2.11 27.52
N ARG A 37 4.48 3.30 27.12
CA ARG A 37 4.43 4.47 28.01
C ARG A 37 3.62 4.21 29.26
N ARG A 38 2.46 3.54 29.15
CA ARG A 38 1.65 3.14 30.32
C ARG A 38 2.33 2.07 31.19
N LEU A 39 3.35 1.39 30.70
CA LEU A 39 4.19 0.47 31.48
C LEU A 39 5.38 1.18 32.13
N GLY A 40 5.50 2.51 32.00
CA GLY A 40 6.57 3.31 32.61
C GLY A 40 7.80 3.52 31.72
N PHE A 41 7.77 3.10 30.45
CA PHE A 41 8.84 3.40 29.50
C PHE A 41 8.61 4.80 28.91
N ASP A 42 9.55 5.71 29.16
CA ASP A 42 9.54 7.03 28.54
C ASP A 42 10.45 7.08 27.31
N PHE A 43 9.87 7.42 26.16
CA PHE A 43 10.57 7.61 24.90
C PHE A 43 9.75 8.49 23.94
N PRO A 44 10.41 9.22 23.03
CA PRO A 44 9.72 10.04 22.04
C PRO A 44 8.95 9.18 21.03
N ASP A 45 8.04 9.80 20.27
CA ASP A 45 7.41 9.13 19.14
C ASP A 45 8.48 8.67 18.12
N PRO A 46 8.30 7.48 17.52
CA PRO A 46 9.25 6.99 16.52
C PRO A 46 9.40 7.99 15.38
N ARG A 47 10.63 8.19 14.94
CA ARG A 47 10.86 8.95 13.70
C ARG A 47 10.47 8.08 12.51
N PRO A 48 9.96 8.67 11.41
CA PRO A 48 9.85 7.95 10.14
C PRO A 48 11.20 7.34 9.74
N ALA A 49 11.15 6.20 9.07
CA ALA A 49 12.35 5.58 8.55
C ALA A 49 13.02 6.50 7.50
N GLU A 50 14.35 6.39 7.38
CA GLU A 50 15.13 7.03 6.32
C GLU A 50 15.43 5.99 5.23
N LYS A 51 15.40 6.41 3.97
CA LYS A 51 15.71 5.52 2.86
C LYS A 51 17.20 5.14 2.89
N ARG A 52 17.44 3.82 3.03
CA ARG A 52 18.78 3.25 3.01
C ARG A 52 18.73 1.98 2.17
N PRO A 53 19.30 2.00 0.94
CA PRO A 53 19.38 0.81 0.10
C PRO A 53 20.10 -0.32 0.83
N ARG A 54 19.53 -1.53 0.72
CA ARG A 54 20.07 -2.78 1.28
C ARG A 54 20.62 -3.65 0.16
N PRO A 55 21.33 -4.75 0.46
CA PRO A 55 21.78 -5.69 -0.57
C PRO A 55 20.62 -6.09 -1.47
N ASN A 56 20.76 -5.85 -2.77
CA ASN A 56 19.67 -6.05 -3.72
C ASN A 56 19.61 -7.52 -4.19
N PRO A 57 18.56 -8.28 -3.89
CA PRO A 57 18.44 -9.67 -4.29
C PRO A 57 18.25 -9.86 -5.81
N MET A 58 17.93 -8.79 -6.54
CA MET A 58 17.73 -8.79 -8.00
C MET A 58 18.96 -8.33 -8.77
N GLY A 59 20.12 -8.21 -8.11
CA GLY A 59 21.38 -7.77 -8.71
C GLY A 59 21.51 -6.26 -8.84
N GLU A 60 22.33 -5.81 -9.78
CA GLU A 60 22.60 -4.40 -10.01
C GLU A 60 21.33 -3.66 -10.48
N LYS A 61 20.99 -2.56 -9.80
CA LYS A 61 19.87 -1.72 -10.21
C LYS A 61 20.27 -0.84 -11.39
N ARG A 62 19.49 -0.90 -12.46
CA ARG A 62 19.60 -0.01 -13.62
C ARG A 62 18.23 0.58 -13.93
N GLY A 63 18.20 1.91 -14.11
CA GLY A 63 16.96 2.64 -14.37
C GLY A 63 15.99 2.68 -13.20
N VAL A 64 14.73 2.92 -13.51
CA VAL A 64 13.64 3.11 -12.54
C VAL A 64 12.89 1.80 -12.30
N TRP A 65 12.81 1.38 -11.04
CA TRP A 65 12.21 0.13 -10.62
C TRP A 65 10.96 0.37 -9.76
N ILE A 66 9.84 -0.21 -10.16
CA ILE A 66 8.53 -0.06 -9.51
C ILE A 66 8.07 -1.37 -8.88
N GLY A 67 7.61 -1.32 -7.64
CA GLY A 67 6.85 -2.41 -7.02
C GLY A 67 5.35 -2.23 -7.24
N PHE A 68 4.63 -3.30 -7.53
CA PHE A 68 3.18 -3.31 -7.69
C PHE A 68 2.54 -4.41 -6.85
N ALA A 69 1.76 -4.04 -5.85
CA ALA A 69 1.09 -4.94 -4.89
C ALA A 69 -0.42 -4.73 -4.90
N PRO A 70 -1.16 -5.28 -5.90
CA PRO A 70 -2.59 -5.00 -6.08
C PRO A 70 -3.50 -5.76 -5.13
N PHE A 71 -2.97 -6.72 -4.37
CA PHE A 71 -3.78 -7.66 -3.60
C PHE A 71 -3.83 -7.33 -2.10
N SER A 72 -4.89 -7.78 -1.48
CA SER A 72 -5.10 -7.73 -0.04
C SER A 72 -5.98 -8.90 0.39
N ALA A 73 -5.86 -9.34 1.63
CA ALA A 73 -6.71 -10.40 2.20
C ALA A 73 -8.22 -10.06 2.25
N GLN A 74 -8.61 -8.87 1.86
CA GLN A 74 -10.01 -8.42 1.94
C GLN A 74 -10.48 -7.85 0.59
N PRO A 75 -11.65 -8.27 0.07
CA PRO A 75 -12.16 -7.82 -1.24
C PRO A 75 -12.28 -6.31 -1.37
N GLY A 76 -12.71 -5.61 -0.31
CA GLY A 76 -12.85 -4.15 -0.31
C GLY A 76 -11.52 -3.38 -0.35
N LYS A 77 -10.39 -4.08 -0.35
CA LYS A 77 -9.03 -3.53 -0.39
C LYS A 77 -8.19 -4.07 -1.55
N THR A 78 -8.69 -5.05 -2.30
CA THR A 78 -8.01 -5.64 -3.45
C THR A 78 -8.33 -4.84 -4.71
N TYR A 79 -7.30 -4.51 -5.49
CA TYR A 79 -7.48 -3.83 -6.76
C TYR A 79 -8.02 -4.82 -7.80
N PRO A 80 -9.05 -4.47 -8.59
CA PRO A 80 -9.66 -5.42 -9.52
C PRO A 80 -8.65 -5.97 -10.53
N GLU A 81 -8.68 -7.27 -10.80
CA GLU A 81 -7.70 -7.96 -11.65
C GLU A 81 -7.58 -7.33 -13.04
N LYS A 82 -8.71 -6.99 -13.66
CA LYS A 82 -8.72 -6.31 -14.97
C LYS A 82 -7.95 -4.98 -14.94
N LEU A 83 -8.18 -4.17 -13.91
CA LEU A 83 -7.49 -2.89 -13.74
C LEU A 83 -6.02 -3.10 -13.32
N SER A 84 -5.73 -4.17 -12.56
CA SER A 84 -4.36 -4.54 -12.19
C SER A 84 -3.52 -4.93 -13.42
N ALA A 85 -4.11 -5.69 -14.35
CA ALA A 85 -3.43 -6.05 -15.59
C ALA A 85 -3.12 -4.82 -16.45
N GLU A 86 -4.07 -3.90 -16.56
CA GLU A 86 -3.87 -2.64 -17.28
C GLU A 86 -2.83 -1.73 -16.57
N ALA A 87 -2.83 -1.67 -15.23
CA ALA A 87 -1.82 -0.95 -14.47
C ALA A 87 -0.41 -1.53 -14.73
N VAL A 88 -0.25 -2.86 -14.72
CA VAL A 88 1.03 -3.51 -15.08
C VAL A 88 1.44 -3.15 -16.51
N ARG A 89 0.52 -3.18 -17.47
CA ARG A 89 0.79 -2.78 -18.86
C ARG A 89 1.33 -1.36 -18.96
N LEU A 90 0.68 -0.41 -18.29
CA LEU A 90 1.10 0.99 -18.28
C LEU A 90 2.46 1.18 -17.59
N LEU A 91 2.64 0.58 -16.41
CA LEU A 91 3.90 0.66 -15.66
C LEU A 91 5.06 0.01 -16.42
N SER A 92 4.84 -1.16 -17.03
CA SER A 92 5.89 -1.84 -17.81
C SER A 92 6.27 -1.08 -19.09
N GLY A 93 5.34 -0.35 -19.69
CA GLY A 93 5.61 0.50 -20.85
C GLY A 93 6.35 1.80 -20.51
N ARG A 94 6.42 2.17 -19.23
CA ARG A 94 6.97 3.46 -18.79
C ARG A 94 8.27 3.34 -18.01
N PHE A 95 8.47 2.26 -17.27
CA PHE A 95 9.59 2.08 -16.35
C PHE A 95 10.44 0.87 -16.71
N ASP A 96 11.69 0.85 -16.26
CA ASP A 96 12.68 -0.15 -16.66
C ASP A 96 12.38 -1.55 -16.08
N ARG A 97 11.84 -1.63 -14.85
CA ARG A 97 11.41 -2.90 -14.24
C ARG A 97 10.19 -2.72 -13.35
N VAL A 98 9.31 -3.71 -13.41
CA VAL A 98 8.13 -3.81 -12.53
C VAL A 98 8.16 -5.12 -11.77
N PHE A 99 8.04 -5.07 -10.45
CA PHE A 99 8.01 -6.23 -9.57
C PHE A 99 6.59 -6.41 -9.03
N VAL A 100 5.95 -7.54 -9.36
CA VAL A 100 4.60 -7.83 -8.89
C VAL A 100 4.68 -8.62 -7.60
N HIS A 101 4.27 -7.98 -6.50
CA HIS A 101 4.12 -8.58 -5.19
C HIS A 101 2.78 -9.32 -5.11
N SER A 102 2.79 -10.57 -4.71
CA SER A 102 1.57 -11.39 -4.58
C SER A 102 1.72 -12.43 -3.48
N GLY A 103 0.60 -12.90 -2.95
CA GLY A 103 0.50 -14.16 -2.21
C GLY A 103 0.49 -15.37 -3.14
N GLY A 104 0.06 -16.52 -2.62
CA GLY A 104 -0.11 -17.76 -3.38
C GLY A 104 -1.43 -17.83 -4.17
N GLY A 105 -1.68 -18.98 -4.80
CA GLY A 105 -2.92 -19.25 -5.53
C GLY A 105 -3.14 -18.30 -6.70
N GLU A 106 -4.35 -17.78 -6.84
CA GLU A 106 -4.77 -16.91 -7.95
C GLU A 106 -3.92 -15.64 -8.07
N GLU A 107 -3.45 -15.07 -6.95
CA GLU A 107 -2.57 -13.91 -6.97
C GLU A 107 -1.22 -14.23 -7.63
N ALA A 108 -0.65 -15.39 -7.32
CA ALA A 108 0.60 -15.85 -7.94
C ALA A 108 0.41 -16.19 -9.43
N GLU A 109 -0.73 -16.74 -9.81
CA GLU A 109 -1.07 -17.02 -11.21
C GLU A 109 -1.18 -15.71 -12.00
N PHE A 110 -1.86 -14.70 -11.45
CA PHE A 110 -1.91 -13.38 -12.05
C PHE A 110 -0.49 -12.82 -12.27
N ALA A 111 0.35 -12.85 -11.23
CA ALA A 111 1.71 -12.31 -11.31
C ALA A 111 2.55 -13.01 -12.39
N ARG A 112 2.45 -14.36 -12.49
CA ARG A 112 3.15 -15.13 -13.53
C ARG A 112 2.62 -14.81 -14.94
N ARG A 113 1.32 -14.60 -15.12
CA ARG A 113 0.76 -14.16 -16.40
C ARG A 113 1.33 -12.80 -16.82
N MET A 114 1.45 -11.86 -15.89
CA MET A 114 2.05 -10.55 -16.20
C MET A 114 3.53 -10.67 -16.54
N GLU A 115 4.29 -11.49 -15.82
CA GLU A 115 5.70 -11.79 -16.13
C GLU A 115 5.87 -12.42 -17.52
N ALA A 116 4.95 -13.30 -17.93
CA ALA A 116 5.00 -13.93 -19.25
C ALA A 116 4.65 -12.96 -20.41
N LEU A 117 3.83 -11.93 -20.12
CA LEU A 117 3.40 -10.95 -21.12
C LEU A 117 4.40 -9.80 -21.32
N TYR A 118 5.15 -9.44 -20.29
CA TYR A 118 6.02 -8.27 -20.31
C TYR A 118 7.44 -8.62 -19.85
N PRO A 119 8.47 -8.45 -20.71
CA PRO A 119 9.83 -8.93 -20.44
C PRO A 119 10.51 -8.21 -19.26
N ASN A 120 10.06 -7.02 -18.89
CA ASN A 120 10.58 -6.26 -17.76
C ASN A 120 9.73 -6.39 -16.47
N VAL A 121 8.73 -7.29 -16.47
CA VAL A 121 7.94 -7.61 -15.29
C VAL A 121 8.49 -8.85 -14.60
N THR A 122 8.54 -8.85 -13.28
CA THR A 122 8.99 -9.98 -12.46
C THR A 122 7.94 -10.32 -11.40
N ALA A 123 7.42 -11.54 -11.39
CA ALA A 123 6.60 -12.09 -10.33
C ALA A 123 7.48 -12.52 -9.16
N LEU A 124 7.19 -12.07 -7.94
CA LEU A 124 8.05 -12.30 -6.77
C LEU A 124 7.71 -13.56 -5.99
N TYR A 125 6.46 -14.02 -6.02
CA TYR A 125 6.02 -15.18 -5.25
C TYR A 125 6.85 -16.45 -5.51
N GLY A 126 7.34 -17.03 -4.43
CA GLY A 126 8.18 -18.23 -4.49
C GLY A 126 9.63 -18.01 -4.92
N LYS A 127 10.00 -16.79 -5.34
CA LYS A 127 11.38 -16.49 -5.78
C LYS A 127 12.23 -15.88 -4.66
N ILE A 128 11.63 -15.12 -3.75
CA ILE A 128 12.33 -14.46 -2.65
C ILE A 128 11.59 -14.64 -1.33
N LYS A 129 12.31 -14.56 -0.23
CA LYS A 129 11.76 -14.57 1.13
C LYS A 129 11.43 -13.16 1.59
N LEU A 130 10.66 -13.02 2.67
CA LEU A 130 10.24 -11.73 3.20
C LEU A 130 11.42 -10.76 3.47
N GLY A 131 12.54 -11.27 3.98
CA GLY A 131 13.74 -10.45 4.21
C GLY A 131 14.33 -9.88 2.92
N ASP A 132 14.38 -10.70 1.86
CA ASP A 132 14.85 -10.28 0.54
C ASP A 132 13.82 -9.37 -0.14
N GLU A 133 12.53 -9.59 0.10
CA GLU A 133 11.48 -8.68 -0.37
C GLU A 133 11.63 -7.27 0.24
N MET A 134 11.91 -7.17 1.55
CA MET A 134 12.23 -5.90 2.19
C MET A 134 13.51 -5.27 1.61
N ASN A 135 14.54 -6.08 1.34
CA ASN A 135 15.76 -5.62 0.70
C ASN A 135 15.49 -5.09 -0.71
N LEU A 136 14.67 -5.81 -1.50
CA LEU A 136 14.23 -5.31 -2.81
C LEU A 136 13.46 -4.00 -2.69
N ILE A 137 12.45 -3.92 -1.79
CA ILE A 137 11.66 -2.72 -1.58
C ILE A 137 12.55 -1.51 -1.25
N SER A 138 13.63 -1.68 -0.48
CA SER A 138 14.57 -0.59 -0.18
C SER A 138 15.29 -0.02 -1.41
N ASN A 139 15.35 -0.79 -2.51
CA ASN A 139 15.98 -0.41 -3.78
C ASN A 139 14.97 0.10 -4.83
N LEU A 140 13.67 -0.03 -4.59
CA LEU A 140 12.66 0.47 -5.51
C LEU A 140 12.56 2.01 -5.45
N ASP A 141 12.22 2.63 -6.57
CA ASP A 141 12.00 4.08 -6.67
C ASP A 141 10.59 4.44 -6.19
N CYS A 142 9.62 3.56 -6.46
CA CYS A 142 8.27 3.70 -5.94
C CYS A 142 7.62 2.33 -5.78
N VAL A 143 6.70 2.23 -4.82
CA VAL A 143 5.79 1.09 -4.65
C VAL A 143 4.36 1.55 -4.83
N VAL A 144 3.58 0.83 -5.62
CA VAL A 144 2.12 0.93 -5.63
C VAL A 144 1.56 -0.19 -4.77
N SER A 145 0.81 0.14 -3.75
CA SER A 145 0.24 -0.86 -2.84
C SER A 145 -1.16 -0.51 -2.39
N MET A 146 -1.95 -1.52 -2.19
CA MET A 146 -3.21 -1.39 -1.46
C MET A 146 -2.94 -1.14 0.03
N ASP A 147 -3.99 -0.88 0.82
CA ASP A 147 -3.97 -0.96 2.29
C ASP A 147 -3.65 -2.41 2.71
N SER A 148 -2.39 -2.82 2.59
CA SER A 148 -1.89 -4.20 2.76
C SER A 148 -0.49 -4.23 3.39
N LEU A 149 0.08 -5.43 3.54
CA LEU A 149 1.41 -5.64 4.13
C LEU A 149 2.50 -4.84 3.40
N VAL A 150 2.50 -4.86 2.06
CA VAL A 150 3.56 -4.24 1.26
C VAL A 150 3.66 -2.73 1.47
N MET A 151 2.53 -2.03 1.69
CA MET A 151 2.54 -0.61 2.06
C MET A 151 3.32 -0.37 3.37
N HIS A 152 3.14 -1.24 4.36
CA HIS A 152 3.86 -1.12 5.64
C HIS A 152 5.34 -1.49 5.51
N LEU A 153 5.68 -2.48 4.70
CA LEU A 153 7.08 -2.81 4.39
C LEU A 153 7.77 -1.64 3.68
N ALA A 154 7.10 -1.03 2.71
CA ALA A 154 7.61 0.16 2.02
C ALA A 154 7.81 1.34 2.99
N SER A 155 6.90 1.53 3.94
CA SER A 155 7.05 2.53 5.02
C SER A 155 8.28 2.27 5.89
N LEU A 156 8.55 1.01 6.25
CA LEU A 156 9.74 0.62 7.02
C LEU A 156 11.05 0.83 6.23
N MET A 157 10.98 0.75 4.91
CA MET A 157 12.13 0.96 4.01
C MET A 157 12.22 2.42 3.52
N ALA A 158 11.31 3.29 3.94
CA ALA A 158 11.17 4.66 3.47
C ALA A 158 11.11 4.79 1.93
N THR A 159 10.52 3.79 1.27
CA THR A 159 10.35 3.81 -0.18
C THR A 159 9.09 4.59 -0.54
N PRO A 160 9.16 5.59 -1.45
CA PRO A 160 8.00 6.34 -1.92
C PRO A 160 6.87 5.40 -2.32
N THR A 161 5.63 5.70 -1.92
CA THR A 161 4.54 4.76 -2.11
C THR A 161 3.25 5.44 -2.55
N VAL A 162 2.69 4.96 -3.65
CA VAL A 162 1.30 5.21 -4.03
C VAL A 162 0.43 4.21 -3.27
N SER A 163 -0.32 4.69 -2.28
CA SER A 163 -1.23 3.86 -1.49
C SER A 163 -2.66 4.02 -2.00
N VAL A 164 -3.26 2.91 -2.44
CA VAL A 164 -4.59 2.88 -3.06
C VAL A 164 -5.64 2.41 -2.06
N TRP A 165 -6.74 3.16 -1.95
CA TRP A 165 -7.74 2.97 -0.90
C TRP A 165 -9.16 2.81 -1.45
N GLY A 166 -9.75 1.64 -1.23
CA GLY A 166 -11.12 1.32 -1.58
C GLY A 166 -12.12 1.54 -0.43
N ALA A 167 -12.58 0.46 0.20
CA ALA A 167 -13.57 0.48 1.28
C ALA A 167 -13.05 1.05 2.62
N THR A 168 -11.73 1.13 2.79
CA THR A 168 -11.04 1.69 3.96
C THR A 168 -10.59 3.14 3.72
N HIS A 169 -9.89 3.75 4.68
CA HIS A 169 -9.43 5.14 4.56
C HIS A 169 -8.12 5.36 5.34
N PRO A 170 -7.13 6.10 4.79
CA PRO A 170 -5.86 6.36 5.47
C PRO A 170 -6.04 7.07 6.81
N GLY A 171 -6.99 7.97 6.92
CA GLY A 171 -7.33 8.70 8.14
C GLY A 171 -7.82 7.84 9.31
N LEU A 172 -8.06 6.53 9.12
CA LEU A 172 -8.36 5.61 10.22
C LEU A 172 -7.10 5.17 11.01
N GLY A 173 -5.93 5.75 10.69
CA GLY A 173 -4.67 5.51 11.39
C GLY A 173 -3.91 4.28 10.90
N PHE A 174 -4.10 3.90 9.62
CA PHE A 174 -3.48 2.74 8.98
C PHE A 174 -2.54 3.09 7.82
N LEU A 175 -2.42 4.36 7.44
CA LEU A 175 -1.43 4.77 6.42
C LEU A 175 -0.03 4.30 6.84
N GLY A 176 0.85 3.99 5.90
CA GLY A 176 2.25 3.69 6.21
C GLY A 176 2.86 4.79 7.08
N TYR A 177 3.54 4.40 8.17
CA TYR A 177 4.08 5.38 9.12
C TYR A 177 5.14 6.26 8.46
N GLY A 178 4.99 7.56 8.56
CA GLY A 178 5.85 8.53 7.88
C GLY A 178 5.40 8.90 6.47
N PHE A 179 4.38 8.25 5.91
CA PHE A 179 3.84 8.65 4.60
C PHE A 179 2.93 9.87 4.73
N GLY A 180 3.05 10.78 3.76
CA GLY A 180 2.17 11.93 3.59
C GLY A 180 0.97 11.63 2.69
N GLN A 181 0.17 12.65 2.42
CA GLN A 181 -1.03 12.55 1.58
C GLN A 181 -0.71 12.55 0.08
N GLU A 182 0.49 12.93 -0.32
CA GLU A 182 0.94 13.02 -1.72
C GLU A 182 0.90 11.66 -2.44
N GLY A 183 1.13 10.56 -1.70
CA GLY A 183 1.04 9.19 -2.21
C GLY A 183 -0.36 8.56 -2.07
N VAL A 184 -1.30 9.20 -1.42
CA VAL A 184 -2.65 8.65 -1.24
C VAL A 184 -3.46 8.76 -2.52
N LEU A 185 -4.02 7.64 -2.98
CA LEU A 185 -4.91 7.58 -4.13
C LEU A 185 -6.24 6.94 -3.71
N GLN A 186 -7.30 7.72 -3.81
CA GLN A 186 -8.65 7.31 -3.45
C GLN A 186 -9.67 8.15 -4.20
N THR A 187 -10.90 7.65 -4.32
CA THR A 187 -12.03 8.39 -4.88
C THR A 187 -13.00 8.76 -3.77
N ASP A 188 -13.73 9.85 -3.93
CA ASP A 188 -14.73 10.26 -2.95
C ASP A 188 -16.10 9.68 -3.29
N PHE A 189 -16.62 8.90 -2.35
CA PHE A 189 -18.00 8.41 -2.35
C PHE A 189 -18.57 8.57 -0.93
N ALA A 190 -19.79 9.05 -0.83
CA ALA A 190 -20.47 9.29 0.45
C ALA A 190 -20.53 8.04 1.35
N CYS A 191 -20.45 6.83 0.80
CA CYS A 191 -20.42 5.59 1.58
C CYS A 191 -19.04 5.27 2.18
N ARG A 192 -17.98 5.99 1.80
CA ARG A 192 -16.62 5.73 2.28
C ARG A 192 -16.29 6.50 3.57
N PRO A 193 -15.38 5.95 4.40
CA PRO A 193 -15.05 4.51 4.46
C PRO A 193 -16.28 3.71 4.91
N CYS A 194 -16.55 2.56 4.30
CA CYS A 194 -17.67 1.71 4.71
C CYS A 194 -17.22 0.56 5.61
N SER A 195 -15.91 0.35 5.74
CA SER A 195 -15.30 -0.69 6.57
C SER A 195 -14.02 -0.19 7.23
N VAL A 196 -13.82 -0.52 8.50
CA VAL A 196 -12.56 -0.21 9.20
C VAL A 196 -11.40 -1.04 8.68
N TYR A 197 -11.65 -2.32 8.34
CA TYR A 197 -10.63 -3.29 7.97
C TYR A 197 -10.83 -3.92 6.59
N GLY A 198 -11.80 -3.44 5.81
CA GLY A 198 -12.12 -3.99 4.49
C GLY A 198 -12.93 -5.30 4.51
N LYS A 199 -13.30 -5.83 5.69
CA LYS A 199 -14.01 -7.11 5.84
C LYS A 199 -15.50 -7.05 5.49
N LYS A 200 -16.11 -5.86 5.62
CA LYS A 200 -17.53 -5.69 5.36
C LYS A 200 -17.76 -5.72 3.85
N PRO A 201 -18.67 -6.57 3.34
CA PRO A 201 -19.03 -6.56 1.93
C PRO A 201 -19.56 -5.18 1.50
N CYS A 202 -19.36 -4.84 0.23
CA CYS A 202 -19.92 -3.62 -0.33
C CYS A 202 -21.45 -3.69 -0.32
N LYS A 203 -22.11 -2.67 0.25
CA LYS A 203 -23.57 -2.63 0.31
C LYS A 203 -24.24 -2.51 -1.06
N TYR A 204 -23.50 -2.05 -2.06
CA TYR A 204 -23.97 -1.94 -3.45
C TYR A 204 -23.53 -3.13 -4.32
N GLY A 205 -22.66 -4.02 -3.80
CA GLY A 205 -22.14 -5.18 -4.50
C GLY A 205 -21.06 -4.90 -5.55
N ASP A 206 -20.85 -3.65 -5.93
CA ASP A 206 -20.06 -3.26 -7.10
C ASP A 206 -18.63 -2.73 -6.77
N TYR A 207 -18.34 -2.50 -5.50
CA TYR A 207 -17.06 -1.93 -5.07
C TYR A 207 -16.61 -0.71 -5.89
N ARG A 208 -17.57 0.13 -6.32
CA ARG A 208 -17.33 1.30 -7.19
C ARG A 208 -16.16 2.17 -6.75
N CYS A 209 -15.91 2.29 -5.45
CA CYS A 209 -14.82 3.11 -4.91
C CYS A 209 -13.43 2.65 -5.35
N ILE A 210 -13.21 1.35 -5.50
CA ILE A 210 -11.93 0.82 -5.98
C ILE A 210 -11.93 0.70 -7.52
N TRP A 211 -13.08 0.39 -8.12
CA TRP A 211 -13.24 0.33 -9.57
C TRP A 211 -13.11 1.69 -10.26
N SER A 212 -13.39 2.79 -9.55
CA SER A 212 -13.23 4.16 -10.09
C SER A 212 -11.80 4.69 -10.04
N ILE A 213 -10.86 3.94 -9.45
CA ILE A 213 -9.45 4.30 -9.50
C ILE A 213 -8.87 3.72 -10.79
N GLU A 214 -8.76 4.55 -11.81
CA GLU A 214 -8.27 4.11 -13.11
C GLU A 214 -6.75 3.88 -13.10
N PRO A 215 -6.24 2.90 -13.88
CA PRO A 215 -4.81 2.61 -13.96
C PRO A 215 -3.94 3.82 -14.33
N GLN A 216 -4.47 4.72 -15.18
CA GLN A 216 -3.77 5.96 -15.51
C GLN A 216 -3.54 6.84 -14.29
N MET A 217 -4.49 6.92 -13.36
CA MET A 217 -4.32 7.68 -12.12
C MET A 217 -3.17 7.14 -11.26
N ILE A 218 -2.94 5.81 -11.31
CA ILE A 218 -1.80 5.17 -10.65
C ILE A 218 -0.50 5.59 -11.32
N LEU A 219 -0.42 5.47 -12.66
CA LEU A 219 0.77 5.86 -13.42
C LEU A 219 1.14 7.33 -13.15
N ASP A 220 0.19 8.25 -13.28
CA ASP A 220 0.40 9.68 -13.04
C ASP A 220 0.91 9.99 -11.63
N ARG A 221 0.43 9.21 -10.65
CA ARG A 221 0.86 9.37 -9.26
C ARG A 221 2.27 8.83 -9.04
N VAL A 222 2.63 7.70 -9.67
CA VAL A 222 3.99 7.15 -9.62
C VAL A 222 4.97 8.12 -10.26
N GLU A 223 4.69 8.64 -11.45
CA GLU A 223 5.55 9.61 -12.13
C GLU A 223 5.83 10.85 -11.27
N ARG A 224 4.79 11.38 -10.60
CA ARG A 224 4.95 12.53 -9.68
C ARG A 224 5.84 12.22 -8.47
N LEU A 225 5.81 10.99 -7.95
CA LEU A 225 6.63 10.62 -6.80
C LEU A 225 8.07 10.32 -7.21
N VAL A 226 8.28 9.67 -8.35
CA VAL A 226 9.61 9.38 -8.90
C VAL A 226 10.32 10.67 -9.32
N GLY A 227 9.65 11.57 -10.05
CA GLY A 227 10.23 12.85 -10.50
C GLY A 227 10.52 13.86 -9.39
N LYS A 228 10.09 13.62 -8.15
CA LYS A 228 10.47 14.42 -6.97
C LYS A 228 11.74 13.92 -6.27
N THR A 229 12.24 12.78 -6.69
CA THR A 229 13.38 12.10 -6.05
C THR A 229 14.69 12.37 -6.81
N GLU A 230 14.61 13.03 -7.98
CA GLU A 230 15.72 13.59 -8.74
C GLU A 230 16.03 15.03 -8.26
#